data_541745b34e6acd8decfc2a63f5d93c37
#
_entry.id   541745b34e6acd8decfc2a63f5d93c37
#
_cell.length_a   1.000
_cell.length_b   1.000
_cell.length_c   1.000
_cell.angle_alpha   90.00
_cell.angle_beta   90.00
_cell.angle_gamma   90.00
#
_symmetry.space_group_name_H-M   'P 1'
#
loop_
_entity.id
_entity.type
_entity.pdbx_description
1 polymer ?
#
loop_
_entity_poly.entity_id
_entity_poly.type
_entity_poly.pdbx_seq_one_letter_code
_entity_poly.pdbx_strand_id
1 'polypeptide(L)'
;MIVSMLAGLGHRLRHLLRAAGLAKSTYYHLLSHPAAVTRPDIEPMVAEIFARTPNGCGHRQIRMCLVHEFGVRVSHKSVLKVMRRMGLECRIRRPNPYRKYSSYRGETGARAENLLNRDFTAERPWVKLGTDVTEFRVADGKAYPAPVYDMGSKEIVARDVSRHPDMAQQRRLLAMLEEKLPEDADPIPHSDMGWQYRHRWWRDRLAGLNIRQSMSRKGNCIDNAATEQVFGHLKDEFHAGREFASYEQFKNELDAYIIHWNTKRRQIRLEGHTPEEFRNMSLTA
;
A
#
# COMPACT_ATOMS: atom_id res chain seq x y z
N MET A 1 -5.45 -36.72 4.97
CA MET A 1 -4.42 -36.83 6.06
C MET A 1 -5.05 -37.19 7.40
N ILE A 2 -5.98 -36.42 7.95
CA ILE A 2 -6.62 -36.73 9.26
C ILE A 2 -7.32 -38.11 9.26
N VAL A 3 -8.12 -38.44 8.24
CA VAL A 3 -8.80 -39.71 8.11
C VAL A 3 -7.83 -40.90 8.09
N SER A 4 -6.71 -40.80 7.37
CA SER A 4 -5.69 -41.84 7.32
C SER A 4 -4.97 -42.02 8.68
N MET A 5 -4.70 -40.93 9.37
CA MET A 5 -4.08 -40.97 10.70
C MET A 5 -5.01 -41.63 11.74
N LEU A 6 -6.29 -41.25 11.76
CA LEU A 6 -7.27 -41.85 12.66
C LEU A 6 -7.56 -43.32 12.33
N ALA A 7 -7.55 -43.69 11.05
CA ALA A 7 -7.64 -45.11 10.64
C ALA A 7 -6.43 -45.93 11.12
N GLY A 8 -5.21 -45.37 11.07
CA GLY A 8 -4.00 -45.97 11.64
C GLY A 8 -4.05 -46.13 13.16
N LEU A 9 -4.81 -45.31 13.85
CA LEU A 9 -5.08 -45.44 15.30
C LEU A 9 -6.21 -46.45 15.66
N GLY A 10 -6.68 -47.25 14.68
CA GLY A 10 -7.65 -48.33 14.88
C GLY A 10 -9.13 -47.91 14.72
N HIS A 11 -9.40 -46.64 14.37
CA HIS A 11 -10.77 -46.23 14.10
C HIS A 11 -11.29 -46.83 12.78
N ARG A 12 -12.57 -47.31 12.77
CA ARG A 12 -13.16 -47.90 11.57
C ARG A 12 -13.31 -46.87 10.44
N LEU A 13 -12.62 -47.09 9.32
CA LEU A 13 -12.56 -46.19 8.17
C LEU A 13 -13.95 -45.73 7.68
N ARG A 14 -14.98 -46.64 7.68
CA ARG A 14 -16.34 -46.30 7.26
C ARG A 14 -16.98 -45.17 8.08
N HIS A 15 -16.70 -45.10 9.39
CA HIS A 15 -17.23 -44.06 10.26
C HIS A 15 -16.50 -42.74 10.06
N LEU A 16 -15.18 -42.78 9.87
CA LEU A 16 -14.36 -41.63 9.56
C LEU A 16 -14.75 -40.98 8.23
N LEU A 17 -14.97 -41.80 7.19
CA LEU A 17 -15.42 -41.33 5.89
C LEU A 17 -16.80 -40.69 5.95
N ARG A 18 -17.72 -41.30 6.69
CA ARG A 18 -19.06 -40.74 6.89
C ARG A 18 -19.00 -39.38 7.63
N ALA A 19 -18.24 -39.32 8.71
CA ALA A 19 -18.03 -38.09 9.47
C ALA A 19 -17.37 -36.97 8.65
N ALA A 20 -16.46 -37.35 7.77
CA ALA A 20 -15.77 -36.41 6.84
C ALA A 20 -16.58 -36.05 5.59
N GLY A 21 -17.77 -36.65 5.37
CA GLY A 21 -18.54 -36.48 4.14
C GLY A 21 -17.79 -36.93 2.88
N LEU A 22 -16.88 -37.93 2.99
CA LEU A 22 -15.97 -38.31 1.94
C LEU A 22 -16.35 -39.69 1.36
N ALA A 23 -16.53 -39.79 0.04
CA ALA A 23 -16.78 -41.05 -0.62
C ALA A 23 -15.52 -41.97 -0.52
N LYS A 24 -15.75 -43.29 -0.37
CA LYS A 24 -14.66 -44.27 -0.27
C LYS A 24 -13.74 -44.26 -1.50
N SER A 25 -14.30 -44.13 -2.69
CA SER A 25 -13.56 -44.00 -3.94
C SER A 25 -12.63 -42.77 -3.95
N THR A 26 -13.16 -41.63 -3.51
CA THR A 26 -12.39 -40.38 -3.40
C THR A 26 -11.25 -40.51 -2.39
N TYR A 27 -11.49 -41.18 -1.26
CA TYR A 27 -10.44 -41.44 -0.26
C TYR A 27 -9.27 -42.26 -0.85
N TYR A 28 -9.57 -43.39 -1.49
CA TYR A 28 -8.51 -44.23 -2.08
C TYR A 28 -7.84 -43.55 -3.28
N HIS A 29 -8.59 -42.77 -4.07
CA HIS A 29 -8.03 -41.97 -5.16
C HIS A 29 -7.02 -40.97 -4.61
N LEU A 30 -7.34 -40.27 -3.51
CA LEU A 30 -6.41 -39.31 -2.88
C LEU A 30 -5.20 -39.99 -2.25
N LEU A 31 -5.31 -41.23 -1.77
CA LEU A 31 -4.17 -42.01 -1.27
C LEU A 31 -3.24 -42.46 -2.39
N SER A 32 -3.79 -42.95 -3.50
CA SER A 32 -3.00 -43.42 -4.65
C SER A 32 -2.47 -42.28 -5.52
N HIS A 33 -3.08 -41.11 -5.46
CA HIS A 33 -2.67 -39.92 -6.19
C HIS A 33 -2.43 -38.77 -5.20
N PRO A 34 -1.36 -38.83 -4.39
CA PRO A 34 -1.01 -37.71 -3.52
C PRO A 34 -0.82 -36.45 -4.39
N ALA A 35 -1.40 -35.34 -3.93
CA ALA A 35 -1.23 -34.08 -4.65
C ALA A 35 0.25 -33.79 -4.83
N ALA A 36 0.71 -33.71 -6.07
CA ALA A 36 2.08 -33.35 -6.37
C ALA A 36 2.40 -31.99 -5.73
N VAL A 37 3.57 -31.92 -5.10
CA VAL A 37 4.03 -30.67 -4.50
C VAL A 37 4.27 -29.67 -5.62
N THR A 38 3.36 -28.72 -5.76
CA THR A 38 3.40 -27.72 -6.82
C THR A 38 4.52 -26.72 -6.52
N ARG A 39 5.57 -26.71 -7.34
CA ARG A 39 6.63 -25.69 -7.32
C ARG A 39 7.32 -25.54 -5.98
N PRO A 40 7.97 -26.58 -5.40
CA PRO A 40 8.77 -26.45 -4.19
C PRO A 40 10.00 -25.56 -4.42
N ASP A 41 10.45 -25.45 -5.65
CA ASP A 41 11.58 -24.63 -6.10
C ASP A 41 11.43 -23.13 -5.78
N ILE A 42 10.20 -22.63 -5.68
CA ILE A 42 9.95 -21.20 -5.41
C ILE A 42 9.70 -20.90 -3.91
N GLU A 43 9.63 -21.88 -3.04
CA GLU A 43 9.34 -21.67 -1.59
C GLU A 43 10.30 -20.67 -0.93
N PRO A 44 11.63 -20.77 -1.09
CA PRO A 44 12.55 -19.83 -0.47
C PRO A 44 12.32 -18.39 -0.94
N MET A 45 12.08 -18.19 -2.24
CA MET A 45 11.81 -16.88 -2.82
C MET A 45 10.47 -16.30 -2.31
N VAL A 46 9.44 -17.15 -2.20
CA VAL A 46 8.13 -16.74 -1.65
C VAL A 46 8.28 -16.32 -0.19
N ALA A 47 9.05 -17.05 0.62
CA ALA A 47 9.32 -16.72 2.02
C ALA A 47 10.05 -15.37 2.13
N GLU A 48 11.10 -15.18 1.35
CA GLU A 48 11.89 -13.94 1.32
C GLU A 48 11.01 -12.74 0.97
N ILE A 49 10.26 -12.82 -0.15
CA ILE A 49 9.40 -11.73 -0.60
C ILE A 49 8.32 -11.42 0.44
N PHE A 50 7.71 -12.46 1.03
CA PHE A 50 6.67 -12.31 2.05
C PHE A 50 7.18 -11.61 3.31
N ALA A 51 8.41 -11.89 3.72
CA ALA A 51 9.04 -11.32 4.92
C ALA A 51 9.47 -9.85 4.77
N ARG A 52 9.43 -9.28 3.57
CA ARG A 52 9.83 -7.87 3.32
C ARG A 52 8.94 -6.85 4.00
N THR A 53 7.72 -7.23 4.36
CA THR A 53 6.76 -6.36 5.06
C THR A 53 6.20 -7.06 6.29
N PRO A 54 5.94 -6.34 7.40
CA PRO A 54 5.49 -6.94 8.67
C PRO A 54 4.20 -7.74 8.56
N ASN A 55 3.29 -7.32 7.69
CA ASN A 55 1.99 -7.97 7.47
C ASN A 55 1.98 -8.93 6.27
N GLY A 56 3.17 -9.18 5.71
CA GLY A 56 3.33 -9.95 4.49
C GLY A 56 2.73 -9.26 3.26
N CYS A 57 2.69 -9.96 2.15
CA CYS A 57 2.10 -9.45 0.92
C CYS A 57 1.26 -10.52 0.22
N GLY A 58 0.33 -10.08 -0.66
CA GLY A 58 -0.57 -10.99 -1.37
C GLY A 58 0.11 -11.74 -2.51
N HIS A 59 -0.43 -12.92 -2.86
CA HIS A 59 0.09 -13.78 -3.93
C HIS A 59 0.31 -13.09 -5.28
N ARG A 60 -0.45 -12.02 -5.57
CA ARG A 60 -0.27 -11.25 -6.83
C ARG A 60 1.01 -10.43 -6.79
N GLN A 61 1.33 -9.83 -5.65
CA GLN A 61 2.56 -9.08 -5.47
C GLN A 61 3.77 -10.01 -5.47
N ILE A 62 3.70 -11.14 -4.74
CA ILE A 62 4.74 -12.17 -4.76
C ILE A 62 5.02 -12.64 -6.19
N ARG A 63 3.96 -12.90 -6.99
CA ARG A 63 4.14 -13.27 -8.39
C ARG A 63 4.89 -12.23 -9.21
N MET A 64 4.57 -10.94 -9.03
CA MET A 64 5.30 -9.86 -9.73
C MET A 64 6.78 -9.87 -9.36
N CYS A 65 7.10 -9.99 -8.08
CA CYS A 65 8.49 -10.10 -7.63
C CYS A 65 9.19 -11.33 -8.23
N LEU A 66 8.55 -12.52 -8.21
CA LEU A 66 9.11 -13.72 -8.80
C LEU A 66 9.44 -13.55 -10.29
N VAL A 67 8.59 -12.86 -11.03
CA VAL A 67 8.81 -12.63 -12.47
C VAL A 67 9.92 -11.61 -12.71
N HIS A 68 9.88 -10.47 -12.04
CA HIS A 68 10.77 -9.34 -12.35
C HIS A 68 12.15 -9.43 -11.67
N GLU A 69 12.24 -10.07 -10.51
CA GLU A 69 13.49 -10.12 -9.73
C GLU A 69 14.21 -11.47 -9.87
N PHE A 70 13.44 -12.56 -9.99
CA PHE A 70 13.99 -13.91 -10.07
C PHE A 70 13.84 -14.56 -11.45
N GLY A 71 13.20 -13.89 -12.42
CA GLY A 71 12.95 -14.44 -13.76
C GLY A 71 11.99 -15.63 -13.78
N VAL A 72 11.29 -15.91 -12.69
CA VAL A 72 10.47 -17.11 -12.53
C VAL A 72 9.04 -16.87 -13.03
N ARG A 73 8.69 -17.47 -14.17
CA ARG A 73 7.32 -17.45 -14.69
C ARG A 73 6.43 -18.44 -13.94
N VAL A 74 5.43 -17.94 -13.26
CA VAL A 74 4.49 -18.75 -12.45
C VAL A 74 3.10 -18.11 -12.44
N SER A 75 2.05 -18.94 -12.34
CA SER A 75 0.69 -18.44 -12.20
C SER A 75 0.42 -17.94 -10.76
N HIS A 76 -0.43 -16.94 -10.61
CA HIS A 76 -0.83 -16.45 -9.28
C HIS A 76 -1.55 -17.53 -8.46
N LYS A 77 -2.23 -18.50 -9.10
CA LYS A 77 -2.86 -19.65 -8.44
C LYS A 77 -1.83 -20.60 -7.85
N SER A 78 -0.71 -20.83 -8.56
CA SER A 78 0.41 -21.66 -8.07
C SER A 78 1.09 -20.99 -6.86
N VAL A 79 1.35 -19.68 -6.91
CA VAL A 79 1.89 -18.93 -5.77
C VAL A 79 0.96 -19.03 -4.56
N LEU A 80 -0.36 -18.88 -4.75
CA LEU A 80 -1.33 -19.00 -3.66
C LEU A 80 -1.32 -20.41 -3.02
N LYS A 81 -1.14 -21.47 -3.83
CA LYS A 81 -1.01 -22.84 -3.31
C LYS A 81 0.27 -23.00 -2.48
N VAL A 82 1.38 -22.45 -2.95
CA VAL A 82 2.66 -22.46 -2.21
C VAL A 82 2.51 -21.71 -0.89
N MET A 83 1.98 -20.47 -0.90
CA MET A 83 1.74 -19.70 0.33
C MET A 83 0.90 -20.48 1.34
N ARG A 84 -0.22 -21.08 0.90
CA ARG A 84 -1.10 -21.88 1.79
C ARG A 84 -0.36 -23.09 2.39
N ARG A 85 0.46 -23.77 1.61
CA ARG A 85 1.27 -24.90 2.10
C ARG A 85 2.27 -24.47 3.15
N MET A 86 2.88 -23.29 2.97
CA MET A 86 3.84 -22.69 3.92
C MET A 86 3.15 -22.01 5.11
N GLY A 87 1.83 -21.98 5.18
CA GLY A 87 1.09 -21.28 6.24
C GLY A 87 1.20 -19.75 6.17
N LEU A 88 1.57 -19.19 5.01
CA LEU A 88 1.73 -17.75 4.83
C LEU A 88 0.37 -17.10 4.54
N GLU A 89 -0.10 -16.29 5.46
CA GLU A 89 -1.35 -15.55 5.35
C GLU A 89 -1.07 -14.04 5.33
N CYS A 90 -1.42 -13.38 4.22
CA CYS A 90 -1.36 -11.93 4.11
C CYS A 90 -2.44 -11.29 5.01
N ARG A 91 -2.02 -10.47 5.97
CA ARG A 91 -2.91 -9.83 6.96
C ARG A 91 -3.45 -8.48 6.48
N ILE A 92 -3.07 -8.04 5.27
CA ILE A 92 -3.48 -6.78 4.67
C ILE A 92 -4.94 -6.86 4.22
N ARG A 93 -5.76 -5.88 4.61
CA ARG A 93 -7.17 -5.70 4.22
C ARG A 93 -8.09 -6.90 4.47
N ARG A 94 -8.53 -7.04 5.72
CA ARG A 94 -9.87 -7.61 5.94
C ARG A 94 -10.88 -6.47 5.77
N PRO A 95 -11.92 -6.62 4.92
CA PRO A 95 -12.94 -5.58 4.75
C PRO A 95 -13.54 -5.24 6.09
N ASN A 96 -13.47 -3.99 6.52
CA ASN A 96 -14.25 -3.50 7.66
C ASN A 96 -15.41 -2.67 7.10
N PRO A 97 -16.63 -3.23 6.98
CA PRO A 97 -17.77 -2.58 6.33
C PRO A 97 -18.35 -1.40 7.13
N TYR A 98 -17.87 -1.15 8.36
CA TYR A 98 -18.50 -0.20 9.29
C TYR A 98 -17.69 1.06 9.59
N ARG A 99 -16.66 1.41 8.81
CA ARG A 99 -15.89 2.64 9.07
C ARG A 99 -16.69 3.86 8.63
N LYS A 100 -17.40 4.51 9.57
CA LYS A 100 -18.03 5.82 9.31
C LYS A 100 -16.94 6.86 9.04
N TYR A 101 -17.07 7.52 7.91
CA TYR A 101 -16.27 8.69 7.57
C TYR A 101 -16.78 9.91 8.35
N SER A 102 -15.87 10.69 8.93
CA SER A 102 -16.17 11.99 9.55
C SER A 102 -15.41 13.06 8.79
N SER A 103 -16.12 13.93 8.09
CA SER A 103 -15.53 15.08 7.42
C SER A 103 -15.31 16.23 8.41
N TYR A 104 -14.20 16.95 8.25
CA TYR A 104 -13.94 18.19 9.00
C TYR A 104 -14.98 19.25 8.68
N ARG A 105 -15.60 19.82 9.72
CA ARG A 105 -16.67 20.83 9.62
C ARG A 105 -16.21 22.28 9.85
N GLY A 106 -14.90 22.52 9.86
CA GLY A 106 -14.36 23.87 10.09
C GLY A 106 -14.63 24.83 8.95
N GLU A 107 -14.86 26.10 9.28
CA GLU A 107 -15.09 27.18 8.33
C GLU A 107 -13.85 28.07 8.15
N THR A 108 -13.83 28.75 6.98
CA THR A 108 -13.06 29.93 6.55
C THR A 108 -11.65 29.73 6.01
N GLY A 109 -11.42 30.36 4.89
CA GLY A 109 -10.16 30.51 4.13
C GLY A 109 -10.40 30.46 2.63
N ALA A 110 -9.51 31.08 1.84
CA ALA A 110 -9.58 31.01 0.38
C ALA A 110 -9.47 29.54 -0.07
N ARG A 111 -10.29 29.15 -1.03
CA ARG A 111 -10.37 27.79 -1.56
C ARG A 111 -9.79 27.78 -2.97
N ALA A 112 -8.98 26.79 -3.30
CA ALA A 112 -8.65 26.52 -4.67
C ALA A 112 -9.77 25.71 -5.35
N GLU A 113 -9.86 25.82 -6.66
CA GLU A 113 -10.79 25.04 -7.47
C GLU A 113 -10.41 23.58 -7.50
N ASN A 114 -11.39 22.66 -7.67
CA ASN A 114 -11.12 21.26 -7.91
C ASN A 114 -10.77 21.03 -9.39
N LEU A 115 -9.48 21.11 -9.70
CA LEU A 115 -8.98 20.94 -11.06
C LEU A 115 -8.98 19.48 -11.51
N LEU A 116 -8.86 18.52 -10.56
CA LEU A 116 -8.79 17.10 -10.88
C LEU A 116 -10.14 16.49 -11.27
N ASN A 117 -11.26 17.01 -10.73
CA ASN A 117 -12.60 16.50 -11.01
C ASN A 117 -12.73 14.97 -10.94
N ARG A 118 -12.05 14.34 -9.95
CA ARG A 118 -11.98 12.89 -9.74
C ARG A 118 -11.19 12.10 -10.80
N ASP A 119 -10.55 12.76 -11.73
CA ASP A 119 -9.58 12.13 -12.62
C ASP A 119 -8.22 12.07 -11.95
N PHE A 120 -7.93 10.92 -11.31
CA PHE A 120 -6.68 10.61 -10.64
C PHE A 120 -5.71 9.83 -11.54
N THR A 121 -5.99 9.77 -12.82
CA THR A 121 -5.06 9.21 -13.81
C THR A 121 -4.07 10.29 -14.25
N ALA A 122 -2.83 9.88 -14.46
CA ALA A 122 -1.80 10.72 -15.06
C ALA A 122 -0.99 9.86 -16.02
N GLU A 123 -0.76 10.39 -17.22
CA GLU A 123 -0.05 9.67 -18.29
C GLU A 123 1.45 9.55 -18.01
N ARG A 124 2.01 10.48 -17.24
CA ARG A 124 3.42 10.53 -16.88
C ARG A 124 3.59 10.99 -15.41
N PRO A 125 4.77 10.75 -14.82
CA PRO A 125 5.12 11.32 -13.52
C PRO A 125 5.05 12.86 -13.53
N TRP A 126 4.91 13.44 -12.35
CA TRP A 126 4.94 14.89 -12.11
C TRP A 126 3.83 15.71 -12.79
N VAL A 127 2.67 15.09 -13.06
CA VAL A 127 1.49 15.80 -13.58
C VAL A 127 0.46 16.08 -12.49
N LYS A 128 0.14 15.07 -11.69
CA LYS A 128 -0.83 15.18 -10.59
C LYS A 128 -0.23 14.61 -9.32
N LEU A 129 -0.21 15.43 -8.28
CA LEU A 129 0.29 15.05 -6.96
C LEU A 129 -0.86 15.05 -5.96
N GLY A 130 -0.84 14.10 -5.04
CA GLY A 130 -1.78 14.07 -3.91
C GLY A 130 -1.05 14.30 -2.60
N THR A 131 -1.58 15.12 -1.71
CA THR A 131 -1.03 15.31 -0.37
C THR A 131 -2.14 15.41 0.66
N ASP A 132 -1.86 14.93 1.85
CA ASP A 132 -2.75 15.02 3.01
C ASP A 132 -1.96 14.72 4.28
N VAL A 133 -2.52 14.94 5.45
CA VAL A 133 -1.92 14.62 6.75
C VAL A 133 -2.78 13.60 7.46
N THR A 134 -2.17 12.51 7.93
CA THR A 134 -2.87 11.50 8.72
C THR A 134 -2.29 11.35 10.11
N GLU A 135 -3.10 10.91 11.09
CA GLU A 135 -2.68 10.69 12.45
C GLU A 135 -2.41 9.21 12.71
N PHE A 136 -1.30 8.92 13.39
CA PHE A 136 -0.99 7.63 13.99
C PHE A 136 -0.73 7.79 15.49
N ARG A 137 -1.10 6.78 16.26
CA ARG A 137 -0.78 6.69 17.69
C ARG A 137 0.52 5.93 17.87
N VAL A 138 1.37 6.45 18.74
CA VAL A 138 2.62 5.84 19.20
C VAL A 138 2.65 5.87 20.73
N ALA A 139 3.48 5.07 21.37
CA ALA A 139 3.45 4.95 22.82
C ALA A 139 3.71 6.28 23.54
N ASP A 140 4.57 7.15 22.98
CA ASP A 140 4.92 8.46 23.52
C ASP A 140 4.10 9.62 22.92
N GLY A 141 2.92 9.33 22.33
CA GLY A 141 2.01 10.37 21.82
C GLY A 141 1.43 10.09 20.43
N LYS A 142 1.62 11.04 19.53
CA LYS A 142 1.10 10.99 18.16
C LYS A 142 2.17 11.32 17.14
N ALA A 143 2.04 10.76 15.95
CA ALA A 143 2.83 11.07 14.77
C ALA A 143 1.90 11.45 13.62
N TYR A 144 2.28 12.49 12.88
CA TYR A 144 1.52 13.04 11.75
C TYR A 144 2.34 12.96 10.47
N PRO A 145 2.30 11.84 9.74
CA PRO A 145 2.90 11.76 8.40
C PRO A 145 2.14 12.62 7.39
N ALA A 146 2.92 13.32 6.57
CA ALA A 146 2.46 14.11 5.43
C ALA A 146 3.23 13.68 4.18
N PRO A 147 2.76 12.70 3.40
CA PRO A 147 3.37 12.34 2.13
C PRO A 147 2.87 13.23 0.99
N VAL A 148 3.71 13.39 -0.03
CA VAL A 148 3.32 13.81 -1.37
C VAL A 148 3.42 12.61 -2.29
N TYR A 149 2.32 12.24 -2.89
CA TYR A 149 2.15 11.05 -3.73
C TYR A 149 1.97 11.44 -5.19
N ASP A 150 2.82 10.95 -6.07
CA ASP A 150 2.69 11.12 -7.51
C ASP A 150 1.65 10.14 -8.07
N MET A 151 0.61 10.67 -8.69
CA MET A 151 -0.47 9.86 -9.24
C MET A 151 -0.10 9.16 -10.55
N GLY A 152 0.96 9.59 -11.23
CA GLY A 152 1.51 8.94 -12.42
C GLY A 152 2.36 7.74 -12.04
N SER A 153 3.51 7.96 -11.43
CA SER A 153 4.46 6.91 -11.05
C SER A 153 4.03 6.07 -9.84
N LYS A 154 3.02 6.51 -9.07
CA LYS A 154 2.63 5.89 -7.79
C LYS A 154 3.72 5.98 -6.72
N GLU A 155 4.67 6.89 -6.88
CA GLU A 155 5.77 7.14 -5.96
C GLU A 155 5.36 8.10 -4.83
N ILE A 156 5.89 7.90 -3.63
CA ILE A 156 5.86 8.91 -2.57
C ILE A 156 7.12 9.78 -2.76
N VAL A 157 6.94 10.91 -3.44
CA VAL A 157 8.05 11.76 -3.91
C VAL A 157 8.62 12.65 -2.81
N ALA A 158 7.79 13.08 -1.85
CA ALA A 158 8.22 13.80 -0.67
C ALA A 158 7.45 13.32 0.57
N ARG A 159 8.04 13.48 1.73
CA ARG A 159 7.40 13.13 3.00
C ARG A 159 7.98 13.90 4.16
N ASP A 160 7.16 14.19 5.14
CA ASP A 160 7.60 14.65 6.46
C ASP A 160 6.77 13.99 7.55
N VAL A 161 7.36 13.76 8.70
CA VAL A 161 6.67 13.26 9.89
C VAL A 161 6.88 14.25 11.01
N SER A 162 5.80 14.68 11.68
CA SER A 162 5.85 15.64 12.75
C SER A 162 5.07 15.17 13.98
N ARG A 163 5.38 15.68 15.16
CA ARG A 163 4.56 15.49 16.38
C ARG A 163 3.29 16.34 16.36
N HIS A 164 3.27 17.38 15.55
CA HIS A 164 2.13 18.28 15.37
C HIS A 164 1.95 18.62 13.88
N PRO A 165 0.70 18.64 13.38
CA PRO A 165 0.42 19.02 11.99
C PRO A 165 0.45 20.56 11.87
N ASP A 166 1.64 21.14 11.82
CA ASP A 166 1.88 22.58 11.80
C ASP A 166 2.47 23.07 10.46
N MET A 167 2.62 24.40 10.33
CA MET A 167 3.22 24.99 9.13
C MET A 167 4.73 24.71 9.00
N ALA A 168 5.42 24.36 10.08
CA ALA A 168 6.82 23.96 10.00
C ALA A 168 6.95 22.61 9.27
N GLN A 169 6.02 21.69 9.52
CA GLN A 169 5.90 20.44 8.77
C GLN A 169 5.69 20.71 7.28
N GLN A 170 4.75 21.58 6.93
CA GLN A 170 4.45 21.89 5.53
C GLN A 170 5.62 22.56 4.81
N ARG A 171 6.40 23.37 5.52
CA ARG A 171 7.63 23.99 4.96
C ARG A 171 8.69 22.95 4.62
N ARG A 172 8.95 21.99 5.52
CA ARG A 172 9.93 20.91 5.25
C ARG A 172 9.46 19.99 4.11
N LEU A 173 8.15 19.67 4.12
CA LEU A 173 7.55 18.84 3.05
C LEU A 173 7.70 19.49 1.68
N LEU A 174 7.38 20.78 1.58
CA LEU A 174 7.45 21.51 0.31
C LEU A 174 8.90 21.71 -0.14
N ALA A 175 9.83 22.01 0.79
CA ALA A 175 11.26 22.11 0.46
C ALA A 175 11.80 20.78 -0.14
N MET A 176 11.41 19.64 0.46
CA MET A 176 11.78 18.33 -0.08
C MET A 176 11.15 18.05 -1.46
N LEU A 177 9.93 18.52 -1.70
CA LEU A 177 9.29 18.43 -3.00
C LEU A 177 10.01 19.27 -4.04
N GLU A 178 10.35 20.51 -3.71
CA GLU A 178 11.06 21.47 -4.58
C GLU A 178 12.43 20.93 -5.01
N GLU A 179 13.17 20.31 -4.08
CA GLU A 179 14.49 19.72 -4.37
C GLU A 179 14.42 18.61 -5.44
N LYS A 180 13.29 17.90 -5.53
CA LYS A 180 13.10 16.78 -6.45
C LYS A 180 12.31 17.14 -7.71
N LEU A 181 11.67 18.30 -7.73
CA LEU A 181 10.82 18.72 -8.83
C LEU A 181 11.67 18.94 -10.08
N PRO A 182 11.42 18.27 -11.21
CA PRO A 182 12.07 18.58 -12.47
C PRO A 182 11.81 20.03 -12.90
N GLU A 183 12.78 20.66 -13.56
CA GLU A 183 12.69 22.07 -13.97
C GLU A 183 11.52 22.37 -14.91
N ASP A 184 11.16 21.41 -15.74
CA ASP A 184 10.05 21.49 -16.72
C ASP A 184 8.72 20.94 -16.20
N ALA A 185 8.64 20.54 -14.93
CA ALA A 185 7.43 19.99 -14.35
C ALA A 185 6.45 21.09 -13.91
N ASP A 186 5.19 20.93 -14.29
CA ASP A 186 4.05 21.77 -13.85
C ASP A 186 2.98 20.90 -13.18
N PRO A 187 3.26 20.33 -11.99
CA PRO A 187 2.32 19.44 -11.34
C PRO A 187 1.13 20.19 -10.73
N ILE A 188 0.01 19.49 -10.63
CA ILE A 188 -1.17 19.95 -9.88
C ILE A 188 -1.21 19.22 -8.53
N PRO A 189 -0.73 19.82 -7.42
CA PRO A 189 -0.92 19.28 -6.09
C PRO A 189 -2.39 19.38 -5.67
N HIS A 190 -2.97 18.24 -5.36
CA HIS A 190 -4.33 18.11 -4.89
C HIS A 190 -4.36 17.71 -3.42
N SER A 191 -5.17 18.39 -2.63
CA SER A 191 -5.34 18.12 -1.21
C SER A 191 -6.82 18.18 -0.81
N ASP A 192 -7.09 17.78 0.43
CA ASP A 192 -8.33 18.13 1.08
C ASP A 192 -8.41 19.65 1.41
N MET A 193 -9.47 20.05 2.11
CA MET A 193 -9.65 21.43 2.56
C MET A 193 -8.98 21.72 3.90
N GLY A 194 -7.92 20.99 4.28
CA GLY A 194 -7.16 21.20 5.50
C GLY A 194 -6.67 22.66 5.62
N TRP A 195 -6.64 23.18 6.85
CA TRP A 195 -6.24 24.57 7.12
C TRP A 195 -4.84 24.90 6.60
N GLN A 196 -3.91 23.94 6.65
CA GLN A 196 -2.53 24.06 6.19
C GLN A 196 -2.44 24.39 4.70
N TYR A 197 -3.28 23.76 3.89
CA TYR A 197 -3.32 23.97 2.42
C TYR A 197 -4.04 25.24 2.00
N ARG A 198 -4.83 25.83 2.89
CA ARG A 198 -5.48 27.13 2.72
C ARG A 198 -4.64 28.28 3.28
N HIS A 199 -3.60 27.98 4.02
CA HIS A 199 -2.73 28.99 4.60
C HIS A 199 -2.05 29.82 3.52
N ARG A 200 -1.97 31.15 3.74
CA ARG A 200 -1.42 32.09 2.76
C ARG A 200 -0.01 31.69 2.30
N TRP A 201 0.88 31.37 3.23
CA TRP A 201 2.25 30.97 2.90
C TRP A 201 2.31 29.79 1.92
N TRP A 202 1.45 28.74 2.10
CA TRP A 202 1.39 27.58 1.20
C TRP A 202 1.02 27.99 -0.22
N ARG A 203 -0.03 28.80 -0.35
CA ARG A 203 -0.51 29.28 -1.66
C ARG A 203 0.50 30.19 -2.35
N ASP A 204 1.09 31.15 -1.60
CA ASP A 204 2.08 32.08 -2.13
C ASP A 204 3.33 31.33 -2.59
N ARG A 205 3.74 30.26 -1.85
CA ARG A 205 4.89 29.43 -2.24
C ARG A 205 4.63 28.64 -3.50
N LEU A 206 3.46 27.97 -3.63
CA LEU A 206 3.07 27.27 -4.87
C LEU A 206 2.99 28.23 -6.05
N ALA A 207 2.41 29.41 -5.87
CA ALA A 207 2.37 30.44 -6.91
C ALA A 207 3.77 30.89 -7.33
N GLY A 208 4.70 31.04 -6.39
CA GLY A 208 6.11 31.37 -6.67
C GLY A 208 6.85 30.28 -7.45
N LEU A 209 6.37 29.04 -7.42
CA LEU A 209 6.86 27.92 -8.22
C LEU A 209 6.05 27.73 -9.53
N ASN A 210 5.14 28.64 -9.83
CA ASN A 210 4.18 28.53 -10.95
C ASN A 210 3.31 27.26 -10.91
N ILE A 211 3.06 26.71 -9.73
CA ILE A 211 2.28 25.49 -9.51
C ILE A 211 0.83 25.83 -9.16
N ARG A 212 -0.10 25.23 -9.88
CA ARG A 212 -1.56 25.41 -9.68
C ARG A 212 -2.10 24.45 -8.65
N GLN A 213 -2.58 24.98 -7.52
CA GLN A 213 -3.21 24.19 -6.48
C GLN A 213 -4.60 23.71 -6.87
N SER A 214 -4.92 22.46 -6.50
CA SER A 214 -6.26 21.89 -6.58
C SER A 214 -6.72 21.43 -5.19
N MET A 215 -8.04 21.57 -4.91
CA MET A 215 -8.63 21.13 -3.63
C MET A 215 -9.90 20.33 -3.84
N SER A 216 -10.15 19.37 -2.96
CA SER A 216 -11.42 18.64 -2.87
C SER A 216 -12.58 19.59 -2.57
N ARG A 217 -13.78 19.26 -3.05
CA ARG A 217 -15.00 19.96 -2.66
C ARG A 217 -15.36 19.67 -1.20
N LYS A 218 -16.01 20.64 -0.54
CA LYS A 218 -16.41 20.50 0.88
C LYS A 218 -17.28 19.25 1.08
N GLY A 219 -16.88 18.41 2.03
CA GLY A 219 -17.64 17.22 2.41
C GLY A 219 -17.63 16.07 1.41
N ASN A 220 -16.78 16.12 0.39
CA ASN A 220 -16.72 15.10 -0.65
C ASN A 220 -15.40 14.30 -0.57
N CYS A 221 -15.42 13.19 0.20
CA CYS A 221 -14.26 12.32 0.37
C CYS A 221 -13.79 11.66 -0.94
N ILE A 222 -14.70 11.44 -1.90
CA ILE A 222 -14.34 10.82 -3.19
C ILE A 222 -13.36 11.70 -3.97
N ASP A 223 -13.38 13.01 -3.73
CA ASP A 223 -12.49 13.95 -4.42
C ASP A 223 -11.02 13.80 -3.99
N ASN A 224 -10.71 13.10 -2.85
CA ASN A 224 -9.34 12.81 -2.38
C ASN A 224 -9.02 11.31 -2.36
N ALA A 225 -9.77 10.48 -3.09
CA ALA A 225 -9.70 9.02 -3.00
C ALA A 225 -8.31 8.44 -3.32
N ALA A 226 -7.53 9.06 -4.21
CA ALA A 226 -6.18 8.60 -4.54
C ALA A 226 -5.23 8.69 -3.34
N THR A 227 -5.24 9.80 -2.61
CA THR A 227 -4.43 10.02 -1.41
C THR A 227 -4.92 9.16 -0.25
N GLU A 228 -6.25 9.05 -0.07
CA GLU A 228 -6.85 8.16 0.95
C GLU A 228 -6.47 6.69 0.72
N GLN A 229 -6.31 6.25 -0.54
CA GLN A 229 -5.85 4.91 -0.85
C GLN A 229 -4.41 4.66 -0.38
N VAL A 230 -3.51 5.64 -0.53
CA VAL A 230 -2.13 5.55 -0.02
C VAL A 230 -2.13 5.41 1.50
N PHE A 231 -2.91 6.23 2.20
CA PHE A 231 -3.06 6.09 3.66
C PHE A 231 -3.68 4.76 4.08
N GLY A 232 -4.61 4.22 3.29
CA GLY A 232 -5.14 2.88 3.48
C GLY A 232 -4.01 1.84 3.46
N HIS A 233 -3.10 1.91 2.49
CA HIS A 233 -1.95 1.03 2.42
C HIS A 233 -0.98 1.24 3.58
N LEU A 234 -0.64 2.48 3.94
CA LEU A 234 0.20 2.78 5.11
C LEU A 234 -0.39 2.19 6.40
N LYS A 235 -1.71 2.32 6.59
CA LYS A 235 -2.40 1.78 7.77
C LYS A 235 -2.42 0.25 7.77
N ASP A 236 -2.68 -0.37 6.63
CA ASP A 236 -2.87 -1.83 6.53
C ASP A 236 -1.53 -2.58 6.41
N GLU A 237 -0.58 -2.05 5.62
CA GLU A 237 0.70 -2.74 5.34
C GLU A 237 1.78 -2.43 6.37
N PHE A 238 1.84 -1.17 6.84
CA PHE A 238 2.88 -0.70 7.75
C PHE A 238 2.45 -0.70 9.21
N HIS A 239 1.25 -0.18 9.55
CA HIS A 239 0.88 0.09 10.93
C HIS A 239 0.04 -1.01 11.60
N ALA A 240 -0.84 -1.70 10.85
CA ALA A 240 -1.80 -2.63 11.44
C ALA A 240 -1.14 -3.75 12.25
N GLY A 241 -1.61 -3.95 13.49
CA GLY A 241 -1.09 -4.98 14.38
C GLY A 241 0.30 -4.71 14.96
N ARG A 242 0.79 -3.46 14.86
CA ARG A 242 2.09 -3.05 15.38
C ARG A 242 1.95 -1.97 16.44
N GLU A 243 2.84 -2.02 17.41
CA GLU A 243 3.03 -0.98 18.41
C GLU A 243 4.41 -0.35 18.24
N PHE A 244 4.48 0.97 18.38
CA PHE A 244 5.71 1.74 18.27
C PHE A 244 6.02 2.35 19.63
N ALA A 245 7.18 1.98 20.17
CA ALA A 245 7.61 2.42 21.49
C ALA A 245 7.90 3.94 21.56
N SER A 246 8.19 4.57 20.41
CA SER A 246 8.45 6.00 20.34
C SER A 246 8.12 6.59 18.97
N TYR A 247 7.98 7.90 18.94
CA TYR A 247 7.88 8.68 17.71
C TYR A 247 9.11 8.48 16.79
N GLU A 248 10.31 8.43 17.33
CA GLU A 248 11.53 8.25 16.54
C GLU A 248 11.58 6.85 15.89
N GLN A 249 11.18 5.83 16.62
CA GLN A 249 11.05 4.49 16.03
C GLN A 249 10.03 4.49 14.88
N PHE A 250 8.84 5.06 15.11
CA PHE A 250 7.81 5.16 14.08
C PHE A 250 8.32 5.87 12.84
N LYS A 251 8.97 7.03 13.00
CA LYS A 251 9.51 7.84 11.91
C LYS A 251 10.54 7.06 11.08
N ASN A 252 11.53 6.45 11.75
CA ASN A 252 12.59 5.70 11.09
C ASN A 252 12.03 4.49 10.32
N GLU A 253 11.09 3.76 10.91
CA GLU A 253 10.49 2.60 10.27
C GLU A 253 9.51 2.99 9.14
N LEU A 254 8.82 4.13 9.27
CA LEU A 254 8.00 4.68 8.18
C LEU A 254 8.87 5.11 7.00
N ASP A 255 10.02 5.73 7.27
CA ASP A 255 10.99 6.10 6.24
C ASP A 255 11.50 4.86 5.48
N ALA A 256 11.86 3.80 6.20
CA ALA A 256 12.25 2.51 5.61
C ALA A 256 11.11 1.89 4.78
N TYR A 257 9.86 1.97 5.27
CA TYR A 257 8.70 1.48 4.54
C TYR A 257 8.44 2.29 3.26
N ILE A 258 8.61 3.61 3.27
CA ILE A 258 8.44 4.45 2.08
C ILE A 258 9.53 4.14 1.05
N ILE A 259 10.76 3.89 1.48
CA ILE A 259 11.82 3.40 0.59
C ILE A 259 11.42 2.06 -0.03
N HIS A 260 10.93 1.12 0.79
CA HIS A 260 10.40 -0.15 0.27
C HIS A 260 9.23 0.06 -0.70
N TRP A 261 8.30 0.98 -0.41
CA TRP A 261 7.19 1.32 -1.29
C TRP A 261 7.69 1.77 -2.67
N ASN A 262 8.66 2.66 -2.72
CA ASN A 262 9.17 3.22 -3.95
C ASN A 262 10.05 2.25 -4.74
N THR A 263 10.89 1.46 -4.05
CA THR A 263 11.98 0.68 -4.70
C THR A 263 11.73 -0.83 -4.76
N LYS A 264 10.78 -1.38 -3.98
CA LYS A 264 10.55 -2.84 -3.89
C LYS A 264 9.10 -3.25 -4.10
N ARG A 265 8.16 -2.37 -3.77
CA ARG A 265 6.73 -2.68 -3.86
C ARG A 265 6.24 -2.60 -5.29
N ARG A 266 6.14 -3.74 -5.96
CA ARG A 266 5.65 -3.84 -7.34
C ARG A 266 4.14 -3.65 -7.42
N GLN A 267 3.66 -3.00 -8.48
CA GLN A 267 2.25 -2.65 -8.63
C GLN A 267 1.69 -3.10 -9.99
N ILE A 268 0.48 -3.68 -9.98
CA ILE A 268 -0.20 -4.13 -11.22
C ILE A 268 -0.44 -2.95 -12.16
N ARG A 269 -0.79 -1.77 -11.62
CA ARG A 269 -1.04 -0.56 -12.40
C ARG A 269 0.22 0.00 -13.08
N LEU A 270 1.39 -0.44 -12.65
CA LEU A 270 2.69 -0.12 -13.23
C LEU A 270 3.26 -1.35 -13.97
N GLU A 271 2.40 -2.24 -14.49
CA GLU A 271 2.78 -3.44 -15.22
C GLU A 271 3.75 -4.36 -14.49
N GLY A 272 3.75 -4.31 -13.16
CA GLY A 272 4.63 -5.09 -12.29
C GLY A 272 5.93 -4.38 -11.94
N HIS A 273 6.14 -3.17 -12.39
CA HIS A 273 7.27 -2.33 -11.98
C HIS A 273 7.07 -1.72 -10.59
N THR A 274 8.17 -1.32 -9.98
CA THR A 274 8.13 -0.45 -8.80
C THR A 274 7.86 1.00 -9.22
N PRO A 275 7.41 1.88 -8.31
CA PRO A 275 7.24 3.31 -8.62
C PRO A 275 8.49 3.96 -9.22
N GLU A 276 9.66 3.66 -8.64
CA GLU A 276 10.93 4.22 -9.11
C GLU A 276 11.33 3.69 -10.49
N GLU A 277 11.21 2.37 -10.74
CA GLU A 277 11.45 1.79 -12.06
C GLU A 277 10.55 2.44 -13.11
N PHE A 278 9.25 2.58 -12.82
CA PHE A 278 8.29 3.19 -13.73
C PHE A 278 8.61 4.65 -14.03
N ARG A 279 8.94 5.45 -13.00
CA ARG A 279 9.36 6.85 -13.18
C ARG A 279 10.59 6.93 -14.10
N ASN A 280 11.62 6.13 -13.84
CA ASN A 280 12.86 6.16 -14.62
C ASN A 280 12.60 5.78 -16.09
N MET A 281 11.76 4.78 -16.35
CA MET A 281 11.36 4.40 -17.73
C MET A 281 10.60 5.53 -18.42
N SER A 282 9.71 6.23 -17.70
CA SER A 282 8.89 7.32 -18.27
C SER A 282 9.69 8.60 -18.56
N LEU A 283 10.85 8.78 -17.93
CA LEU A 283 11.75 9.92 -18.19
C LEU A 283 12.71 9.67 -19.36
N THR A 284 12.86 8.41 -19.77
CA THR A 284 13.75 8.00 -20.88
C THR A 284 13.00 7.73 -22.18
N ALA A 285 11.69 7.74 -22.16
CA ALA A 285 10.80 7.57 -23.33
C ALA A 285 10.37 8.91 -23.93
#